data_fe4820927f8585ff23783c523eebf7dd
#
_entry.id   fe4820927f8585ff23783c523eebf7dd
#
_cell.length_a   1.000
_cell.length_b   1.000
_cell.length_c   1.000
_cell.angle_alpha   90.00
_cell.angle_beta   90.00
_cell.angle_gamma   90.00
#
_symmetry.space_group_name_H-M   'P 1'
#
loop_
_entity.id
_entity.type
_entity.pdbx_description
1 polymer ?
#
loop_
_entity_poly.entity_id
_entity_poly.type
_entity_poly.pdbx_seq_one_letter_code
_entity_poly.pdbx_strand_id
1 'polypeptide(L)'
;MYKLVKASKKDILRLIKYKKDIIYMYSKDLAEDERNKIDEYVITSVNEMFKDYYNIIIDDKIIGSILLKDMPQGKLIDEIYIEKEFRNNGIGTDIIRKMLENNRNIYLWVYKENSKAVLLYKRLGFIIVDETDSRYYMKYDK
;
A
#
# COMPACT_ATOMS: atom_id res chain seq x y z
N MET A 1 5.17 12.91 -13.74
CA MET A 1 4.56 13.58 -12.57
C MET A 1 3.26 12.89 -12.16
N TYR A 2 3.09 12.58 -10.91
CA TYR A 2 1.89 11.90 -10.45
C TYR A 2 0.96 12.84 -9.69
N LYS A 3 -0.32 12.44 -9.60
CA LYS A 3 -1.31 13.06 -8.73
C LYS A 3 -1.94 11.98 -7.85
N LEU A 4 -2.34 12.36 -6.64
CA LEU A 4 -3.15 11.51 -5.77
C LEU A 4 -4.55 12.10 -5.71
N VAL A 5 -5.54 11.31 -6.11
CA VAL A 5 -6.94 11.73 -6.15
C VAL A 5 -7.78 10.76 -5.34
N LYS A 6 -8.60 11.28 -4.44
CA LYS A 6 -9.44 10.44 -3.58
C LYS A 6 -10.29 9.47 -4.40
N ALA A 7 -10.29 8.21 -3.97
CA ALA A 7 -11.12 7.20 -4.58
C ALA A 7 -12.60 7.41 -4.23
N SER A 8 -13.47 6.86 -5.05
CA SER A 8 -14.91 6.90 -4.85
C SER A 8 -15.50 5.51 -5.09
N LYS A 9 -16.81 5.37 -4.95
CA LYS A 9 -17.50 4.09 -5.15
C LYS A 9 -17.21 3.45 -6.51
N LYS A 10 -17.01 4.25 -7.54
CA LYS A 10 -16.72 3.74 -8.89
C LYS A 10 -15.37 3.02 -8.97
N ASP A 11 -14.51 3.21 -7.99
CA ASP A 11 -13.17 2.62 -7.95
C ASP A 11 -13.10 1.28 -7.22
N ILE A 12 -14.20 0.87 -6.55
CA ILE A 12 -14.21 -0.30 -5.67
C ILE A 12 -13.72 -1.57 -6.37
N LEU A 13 -14.20 -1.86 -7.57
CA LEU A 13 -13.80 -3.08 -8.27
C LEU A 13 -12.30 -3.11 -8.58
N ARG A 14 -11.74 -1.98 -8.98
CA ARG A 14 -10.30 -1.87 -9.24
C ARG A 14 -9.50 -2.02 -7.95
N LEU A 15 -9.93 -1.39 -6.86
CA LEU A 15 -9.28 -1.49 -5.57
C LEU A 15 -9.30 -2.93 -5.02
N ILE A 16 -10.40 -3.65 -5.24
CA ILE A 16 -10.50 -5.07 -4.90
C ILE A 16 -9.44 -5.87 -5.66
N LYS A 17 -9.34 -5.64 -6.97
CA LYS A 17 -8.35 -6.31 -7.80
C LYS A 17 -6.92 -6.04 -7.30
N TYR A 18 -6.59 -4.79 -7.03
CA TYR A 18 -5.27 -4.40 -6.55
C TYR A 18 -4.94 -5.08 -5.21
N LYS A 19 -5.88 -5.07 -4.29
CA LYS A 19 -5.67 -5.69 -2.98
C LYS A 19 -5.48 -7.20 -3.08
N LYS A 20 -6.27 -7.87 -3.92
CA LYS A 20 -6.08 -9.29 -4.20
C LYS A 20 -4.70 -9.57 -4.77
N ASP A 21 -4.27 -8.76 -5.74
CA ASP A 21 -2.95 -8.94 -6.35
C ASP A 21 -1.84 -8.86 -5.31
N ILE A 22 -1.92 -7.91 -4.38
CA ILE A 22 -0.94 -7.79 -3.30
C ILE A 22 -0.92 -9.03 -2.43
N ILE A 23 -2.08 -9.46 -1.95
CA ILE A 23 -2.17 -10.58 -1.03
C ILE A 23 -1.69 -11.86 -1.69
N TYR A 24 -2.15 -12.14 -2.91
CA TYR A 24 -1.78 -13.37 -3.61
C TYR A 24 -0.32 -13.39 -4.06
N MET A 25 0.29 -12.23 -4.27
CA MET A 25 1.71 -12.13 -4.59
C MET A 25 2.60 -12.69 -3.47
N TYR A 26 2.17 -12.50 -2.21
CA TYR A 26 2.94 -12.88 -1.04
C TYR A 26 2.34 -14.06 -0.26
N SER A 27 1.37 -14.76 -0.84
CA SER A 27 0.73 -15.93 -0.24
C SER A 27 0.96 -17.14 -1.14
N LYS A 28 1.39 -18.26 -0.56
CA LYS A 28 1.70 -19.47 -1.30
C LYS A 28 0.91 -20.66 -0.75
N ASP A 29 0.69 -21.65 -1.61
CA ASP A 29 0.10 -22.93 -1.24
C ASP A 29 -1.24 -22.81 -0.52
N LEU A 30 -2.09 -21.91 -1.02
CA LEU A 30 -3.40 -21.66 -0.44
C LEU A 30 -4.40 -22.71 -0.89
N ALA A 31 -5.14 -23.28 0.07
CA ALA A 31 -6.29 -24.14 -0.20
C ALA A 31 -7.46 -23.28 -0.69
N GLU A 32 -8.45 -23.93 -1.32
CA GLU A 32 -9.62 -23.23 -1.87
C GLU A 32 -10.40 -22.46 -0.81
N ASP A 33 -10.58 -23.05 0.37
CA ASP A 33 -11.27 -22.37 1.47
C ASP A 33 -10.51 -21.14 1.97
N GLU A 34 -9.18 -21.20 1.99
CA GLU A 34 -8.33 -20.06 2.36
C GLU A 34 -8.46 -18.93 1.33
N ARG A 35 -8.48 -19.28 0.03
CA ARG A 35 -8.68 -18.31 -1.04
C ARG A 35 -10.05 -17.62 -0.92
N ASN A 36 -11.09 -18.39 -0.62
CA ASN A 36 -12.43 -17.86 -0.46
C ASN A 36 -12.50 -16.88 0.71
N LYS A 37 -11.84 -17.18 1.81
CA LYS A 37 -11.76 -16.28 2.98
C LYS A 37 -11.03 -14.99 2.64
N ILE A 38 -9.95 -15.09 1.89
CA ILE A 38 -9.19 -13.90 1.44
C ILE A 38 -10.07 -13.04 0.55
N ASP A 39 -10.77 -13.65 -0.42
CA ASP A 39 -11.63 -12.91 -1.33
C ASP A 39 -12.76 -12.19 -0.58
N GLU A 40 -13.39 -12.84 0.37
CA GLU A 40 -14.41 -12.22 1.22
C GLU A 40 -13.84 -11.08 2.05
N TYR A 41 -12.68 -11.29 2.65
CA TYR A 41 -11.99 -10.25 3.43
C TYR A 41 -11.70 -9.02 2.57
N VAL A 42 -11.20 -9.22 1.37
CA VAL A 42 -10.84 -8.11 0.47
C VAL A 42 -12.09 -7.32 0.09
N ILE A 43 -13.15 -8.00 -0.29
CA ILE A 43 -14.41 -7.34 -0.68
C ILE A 43 -14.94 -6.49 0.48
N THR A 44 -15.03 -7.07 1.67
CA THR A 44 -15.50 -6.37 2.86
C THR A 44 -14.61 -5.19 3.20
N SER A 45 -13.30 -5.41 3.22
CA SER A 45 -12.31 -4.39 3.56
C SER A 45 -12.37 -3.18 2.63
N VAL A 46 -12.41 -3.42 1.31
CA VAL A 46 -12.45 -2.32 0.34
C VAL A 46 -13.77 -1.56 0.42
N ASN A 47 -14.89 -2.26 0.56
CA ASN A 47 -16.19 -1.60 0.70
C ASN A 47 -16.27 -0.71 1.95
N GLU A 48 -15.59 -1.10 3.03
CA GLU A 48 -15.54 -0.30 4.24
C GLU A 48 -14.55 0.87 4.14
N MET A 49 -13.45 0.71 3.43
CA MET A 49 -12.31 1.65 3.46
C MET A 49 -12.05 2.41 2.16
N PHE A 50 -12.89 2.27 1.12
CA PHE A 50 -12.56 2.90 -0.16
C PHE A 50 -12.33 4.42 -0.05
N LYS A 51 -12.95 5.08 0.90
CA LYS A 51 -12.80 6.53 1.10
C LYS A 51 -11.41 6.93 1.60
N ASP A 52 -10.65 5.99 2.14
CA ASP A 52 -9.28 6.23 2.62
C ASP A 52 -8.23 5.91 1.56
N TYR A 53 -8.66 5.39 0.41
CA TYR A 53 -7.79 5.15 -0.73
C TYR A 53 -7.66 6.40 -1.59
N TYR A 54 -6.49 6.53 -2.20
CA TYR A 54 -6.23 7.53 -3.23
C TYR A 54 -5.78 6.80 -4.48
N ASN A 55 -6.31 7.24 -5.62
CA ASN A 55 -5.83 6.77 -6.92
C ASN A 55 -4.53 7.48 -7.25
N ILE A 56 -3.56 6.73 -7.76
CA ILE A 56 -2.31 7.30 -8.28
C ILE A 56 -2.51 7.49 -9.77
N ILE A 57 -2.38 8.74 -10.24
CA ILE A 57 -2.68 9.11 -11.63
C ILE A 57 -1.44 9.72 -12.28
N ILE A 58 -1.10 9.21 -13.48
CA ILE A 58 -0.06 9.76 -14.34
C ILE A 58 -0.66 9.93 -15.72
N ASP A 59 -0.51 11.14 -16.31
CA ASP A 59 -1.02 11.46 -17.65
C ASP A 59 -2.50 11.06 -17.81
N ASP A 60 -3.30 11.45 -16.82
CA ASP A 60 -4.76 11.18 -16.76
C ASP A 60 -5.13 9.70 -16.68
N LYS A 61 -4.15 8.83 -16.43
CA LYS A 61 -4.37 7.39 -16.30
C LYS A 61 -4.14 6.94 -14.86
N ILE A 62 -5.07 6.15 -14.34
CA ILE A 62 -4.90 5.54 -13.02
C ILE A 62 -3.90 4.38 -13.14
N ILE A 63 -2.80 4.46 -12.39
CA ILE A 63 -1.73 3.45 -12.45
C ILE A 63 -1.52 2.72 -11.14
N GLY A 64 -2.29 3.03 -10.12
CA GLY A 64 -2.16 2.39 -8.83
C GLY A 64 -3.03 3.04 -7.78
N SER A 65 -2.81 2.67 -6.54
CA SER A 65 -3.53 3.21 -5.39
C SER A 65 -2.67 3.23 -4.15
N ILE A 66 -3.06 4.07 -3.19
CA ILE A 66 -2.45 4.10 -1.87
C ILE A 66 -3.55 4.23 -0.82
N LEU A 67 -3.47 3.41 0.22
CA LEU A 67 -4.38 3.46 1.36
C LEU A 67 -3.68 4.19 2.49
N LEU A 68 -4.22 5.34 2.85
CA LEU A 68 -3.67 6.20 3.89
C LEU A 68 -4.62 6.30 5.07
N LYS A 69 -4.07 6.21 6.25
CA LYS A 69 -4.84 6.40 7.48
C LYS A 69 -4.17 7.46 8.34
N ASP A 70 -4.98 8.32 8.96
CA ASP A 70 -4.47 9.29 9.90
C ASP A 70 -4.12 8.59 11.22
N MET A 71 -2.97 8.98 11.77
CA MET A 71 -2.49 8.53 13.07
C MET A 71 -2.39 9.76 13.98
N PRO A 72 -2.41 9.59 15.32
CA PRO A 72 -2.35 10.73 16.24
C PRO A 72 -1.17 11.67 15.97
N GLN A 73 -0.05 11.16 15.47
CA GLN A 73 1.15 11.96 15.26
C GLN A 73 1.70 11.89 13.85
N GLY A 74 0.90 11.39 12.87
CA GLY A 74 1.40 11.23 11.52
C GLY A 74 0.45 10.51 10.61
N LYS A 75 0.99 9.77 9.67
CA LYS A 75 0.24 9.01 8.66
C LYS A 75 0.69 7.56 8.62
N LEU A 76 -0.26 6.67 8.37
CA LEU A 76 0.03 5.26 8.09
C LEU A 76 -0.22 4.99 6.61
N ILE A 77 0.80 4.47 5.94
CA ILE A 77 0.65 3.89 4.61
C ILE A 77 0.30 2.42 4.85
N ASP A 78 -0.99 2.11 4.80
CA ASP A 78 -1.45 0.75 5.05
C ASP A 78 -1.22 -0.15 3.84
N GLU A 79 -1.23 0.43 2.65
CA GLU A 79 -1.08 -0.30 1.41
C GLU A 79 -0.67 0.67 0.30
N ILE A 80 0.23 0.24 -0.56
CA ILE A 80 0.57 0.95 -1.80
C ILE A 80 0.68 -0.06 -2.93
N TYR A 81 0.06 0.24 -4.06
CA TYR A 81 0.05 -0.63 -5.23
C TYR A 81 0.33 0.18 -6.48
N ILE A 82 1.27 -0.28 -7.28
CA ILE A 82 1.59 0.26 -8.60
C ILE A 82 1.35 -0.86 -9.61
N GLU A 83 0.62 -0.58 -10.68
CA GLU A 83 0.40 -1.56 -11.74
C GLU A 83 1.74 -2.02 -12.33
N LYS A 84 1.82 -3.28 -12.67
CA LYS A 84 3.06 -3.95 -13.06
C LYS A 84 3.87 -3.18 -14.11
N GLU A 85 3.20 -2.64 -15.12
CA GLU A 85 3.82 -1.90 -16.22
C GLU A 85 4.55 -0.63 -15.78
N PHE A 86 4.15 -0.08 -14.63
CA PHE A 86 4.69 1.19 -14.12
C PHE A 86 5.67 1.00 -12.97
N ARG A 87 5.94 -0.24 -12.57
CA ARG A 87 6.88 -0.54 -11.47
C ARG A 87 8.32 -0.30 -11.91
N ASN A 88 9.20 -0.12 -10.93
CA ASN A 88 10.64 0.08 -11.12
C ASN A 88 10.98 1.40 -11.83
N ASN A 89 10.08 2.38 -11.75
CA ASN A 89 10.28 3.73 -12.30
C ASN A 89 10.38 4.80 -11.20
N GLY A 90 10.50 4.38 -9.94
CA GLY A 90 10.68 5.30 -8.83
C GLY A 90 9.41 6.01 -8.35
N ILE A 91 8.23 5.66 -8.87
CA ILE A 91 6.97 6.32 -8.53
C ILE A 91 6.64 6.18 -7.04
N GLY A 92 6.69 4.94 -6.53
CA GLY A 92 6.43 4.67 -5.11
C GLY A 92 7.41 5.41 -4.20
N THR A 93 8.68 5.41 -4.57
CA THR A 93 9.73 6.11 -3.84
C THR A 93 9.45 7.61 -3.78
N ASP A 94 9.08 8.21 -4.91
CA ASP A 94 8.78 9.64 -4.98
C ASP A 94 7.57 10.01 -4.12
N ILE A 95 6.54 9.18 -4.12
CA ILE A 95 5.36 9.39 -3.28
C ILE A 95 5.77 9.40 -1.80
N ILE A 96 6.53 8.41 -1.38
CA ILE A 96 6.95 8.29 0.03
C ILE A 96 7.86 9.45 0.42
N ARG A 97 8.84 9.81 -0.42
CA ARG A 97 9.71 10.95 -0.14
C ARG A 97 8.93 12.23 0.07
N LYS A 98 7.94 12.47 -0.78
CA LYS A 98 7.11 13.66 -0.67
C LYS A 98 6.27 13.65 0.60
N MET A 99 5.79 12.48 1.01
CA MET A 99 5.08 12.35 2.29
C MET A 99 6.01 12.63 3.47
N LEU A 100 7.27 12.21 3.40
CA LEU A 100 8.25 12.48 4.46
C LEU A 100 8.54 13.97 4.61
N GLU A 101 8.45 14.73 3.53
CA GLU A 101 8.63 16.19 3.58
C GLU A 101 7.47 16.89 4.32
N ASN A 102 6.27 16.36 4.20
CA ASN A 102 5.05 17.01 4.65
C ASN A 102 4.47 16.47 5.96
N ASN A 103 5.01 15.39 6.48
CA ASN A 103 4.51 14.74 7.69
C ASN A 103 5.64 14.47 8.66
N ARG A 104 5.34 14.59 9.95
CA ARG A 104 6.33 14.38 11.00
C ARG A 104 6.71 12.90 11.14
N ASN A 105 5.71 12.04 11.22
CA ASN A 105 5.90 10.60 11.38
C ASN A 105 5.15 9.87 10.28
N ILE A 106 5.80 8.89 9.70
CA ILE A 106 5.19 8.00 8.71
C ILE A 106 5.36 6.57 9.20
N TYR A 107 4.27 5.82 9.18
CA TYR A 107 4.25 4.40 9.49
C TYR A 107 3.86 3.64 8.23
N LEU A 108 4.35 2.42 8.08
CA LEU A 108 3.93 1.58 6.97
C LEU A 108 4.02 0.10 7.33
N TRP A 109 3.23 -0.70 6.62
CA TRP A 109 3.34 -2.15 6.60
C TRP A 109 4.02 -2.59 5.30
N VAL A 110 4.89 -3.58 5.38
CA VAL A 110 5.53 -4.16 4.20
C VAL A 110 5.69 -5.67 4.41
N TYR A 111 5.46 -6.44 3.36
CA TYR A 111 5.68 -7.88 3.42
C TYR A 111 7.18 -8.17 3.55
N LYS A 112 7.53 -9.10 4.43
CA LYS A 112 8.92 -9.50 4.66
C LYS A 112 9.57 -10.05 3.39
N GLU A 113 8.79 -10.77 2.57
CA GLU A 113 9.27 -11.32 1.31
C GLU A 113 9.54 -10.27 0.24
N ASN A 114 8.99 -9.06 0.40
CA ASN A 114 9.31 -7.95 -0.48
C ASN A 114 10.62 -7.29 -0.06
N SER A 115 11.70 -8.03 -0.18
CA SER A 115 13.03 -7.60 0.30
C SER A 115 13.50 -6.32 -0.36
N LYS A 116 13.14 -6.09 -1.61
CA LYS A 116 13.49 -4.88 -2.35
C LYS A 116 12.85 -3.64 -1.70
N ALA A 117 11.57 -3.73 -1.34
CA ALA A 117 10.87 -2.66 -0.65
C ALA A 117 11.41 -2.45 0.77
N VAL A 118 11.66 -3.53 1.50
CA VAL A 118 12.22 -3.44 2.85
C VAL A 118 13.56 -2.69 2.84
N LEU A 119 14.45 -3.02 1.89
CA LEU A 119 15.73 -2.34 1.74
C LEU A 119 15.55 -0.86 1.37
N LEU A 120 14.61 -0.57 0.49
CA LEU A 120 14.30 0.80 0.10
C LEU A 120 13.86 1.62 1.31
N TYR A 121 12.94 1.10 2.10
CA TYR A 121 12.42 1.83 3.25
C TYR A 121 13.52 2.05 4.30
N LYS A 122 14.37 1.05 4.53
CA LYS A 122 15.52 1.23 5.42
C LYS A 122 16.46 2.33 4.94
N ARG A 123 16.72 2.39 3.63
CA ARG A 123 17.56 3.45 3.05
C ARG A 123 16.93 4.84 3.20
N LEU A 124 15.59 4.91 3.17
CA LEU A 124 14.88 6.17 3.38
C LEU A 124 14.85 6.60 4.84
N GLY A 125 15.27 5.73 5.77
CA GLY A 125 15.32 6.06 7.18
C GLY A 125 14.26 5.39 8.04
N PHE A 126 13.47 4.49 7.48
CA PHE A 126 12.49 3.72 8.26
C PHE A 126 13.18 2.64 9.09
N ILE A 127 12.66 2.39 10.27
CA ILE A 127 13.11 1.30 11.14
C ILE A 127 11.95 0.34 11.41
N ILE A 128 12.28 -0.93 11.63
CA ILE A 128 11.29 -1.93 12.00
C ILE A 128 10.95 -1.74 13.48
N VAL A 129 9.67 -1.52 13.80
CA VAL A 129 9.22 -1.33 15.18
C VAL A 129 8.30 -2.45 15.67
N ASP A 130 7.74 -3.24 14.76
CA ASP A 130 6.92 -4.39 15.07
C ASP A 130 6.87 -5.33 13.88
N GLU A 131 6.31 -6.52 14.06
CA GLU A 131 6.16 -7.47 12.97
C GLU A 131 5.05 -8.48 13.24
N THR A 132 4.51 -9.03 12.15
CA THR A 132 3.68 -10.23 12.16
C THR A 132 4.49 -11.36 11.53
N ASP A 133 3.88 -12.52 11.35
CA ASP A 133 4.56 -13.63 10.66
C ASP A 133 4.99 -13.27 9.24
N SER A 134 4.21 -12.44 8.54
CA SER A 134 4.43 -12.14 7.13
C SER A 134 4.83 -10.70 6.84
N ARG A 135 4.67 -9.78 7.77
CA ARG A 135 4.90 -8.36 7.53
C ARG A 135 5.73 -7.69 8.61
N TYR A 136 6.46 -6.64 8.21
CA TYR A 136 7.09 -5.68 9.13
C TYR A 136 6.22 -4.44 9.25
N TYR A 137 6.16 -3.89 10.47
CA TYR A 137 5.62 -2.56 10.72
C TYR A 137 6.81 -1.63 10.90
N MET A 138 6.90 -0.64 10.04
CA MET A 138 8.05 0.26 10.02
C MET A 138 7.63 1.69 10.32
N LYS A 139 8.56 2.46 10.86
CA LYS A 139 8.32 3.85 11.26
C LYS A 139 9.47 4.74 10.81
N TYR A 140 9.13 5.89 10.29
CA TYR A 140 10.05 7.00 10.09
C TYR A 140 9.69 8.09 11.10
N ASP A 141 10.67 8.50 11.91
CA ASP A 141 10.49 9.53 12.93
C ASP A 141 11.45 10.67 12.61
N LYS A 142 10.88 11.81 12.30
CA LYS A 142 11.62 12.98 11.87
C LYS A 142 12.38 13.64 13.02
#